data_8e4293b369cdda32b65adea3712e9de9
#
_entry.id   8e4293b369cdda32b65adea3712e9de9
#
_cell.length_a   1.000
_cell.length_b   1.000
_cell.length_c   1.000
_cell.angle_alpha   90.00
_cell.angle_beta   90.00
_cell.angle_gamma   90.00
#
_symmetry.space_group_name_H-M   'P 1'
#
loop_
_entity.id
_entity.type
_entity.pdbx_description
1 polymer ?
#
loop_
_entity_poly.entity_id
_entity_poly.type
_entity_poly.pdbx_seq_one_letter_code
_entity_poly.pdbx_strand_id
1 'polypeptide(L)'
;MTVLAYSSVSQMGLLAAALGMGLAAGDIGAAPGVSFSAAHHVLAKGALFLAIGVSAAAGPRLWPVLIPAAVVALGLGGLPLTGGMLAKLAVKTQFSDGVVGALATLSAVASTVLMLHFLRCLVRATMGDRAPAAPTALMWPWLVLASAAVAVPWILYPTTEGGSLLSAVAPATLWSALWPVLLGALLAVWLWRWGDRLPRLPAGDVVVVGEAAVRAAVPWGAAIERADGYLRQWPMASLLLLTLVIILGAMLAWG
;
A
#
# COMPACT_ATOMS: atom_id res chain seq x y z
N MET A 1 -13.58 4.86 -0.71
CA MET A 1 -12.94 3.55 -0.94
C MET A 1 -11.58 3.66 -1.64
N THR A 2 -11.42 4.48 -2.64
CA THR A 2 -10.19 4.68 -3.42
C THR A 2 -8.94 4.94 -2.55
N VAL A 3 -9.03 5.79 -1.52
CA VAL A 3 -7.93 6.11 -0.59
C VAL A 3 -7.38 4.85 0.09
N LEU A 4 -8.25 3.95 0.57
CA LEU A 4 -7.83 2.70 1.21
C LEU A 4 -7.16 1.75 0.22
N ALA A 5 -7.66 1.67 -1.02
CA ALA A 5 -7.10 0.82 -2.06
C ALA A 5 -5.68 1.26 -2.44
N TYR A 6 -5.47 2.53 -2.78
CA TYR A 6 -4.14 3.06 -3.13
C TYR A 6 -3.14 2.93 -1.96
N SER A 7 -3.60 3.18 -0.73
CA SER A 7 -2.78 2.96 0.46
C SER A 7 -2.36 1.49 0.61
N SER A 8 -3.19 0.52 0.20
CA SER A 8 -2.81 -0.90 0.22
C SER A 8 -1.72 -1.21 -0.79
N VAL A 9 -1.84 -0.71 -2.03
CA VAL A 9 -0.81 -0.89 -3.07
C VAL A 9 0.54 -0.35 -2.60
N SER A 10 0.55 0.88 -2.05
CA SER A 10 1.77 1.51 -1.53
C SER A 10 2.41 0.70 -0.40
N GLN A 11 1.63 0.20 0.56
CA GLN A 11 2.16 -0.58 1.68
C GLN A 11 2.65 -1.97 1.25
N MET A 12 1.97 -2.62 0.29
CA MET A 12 2.45 -3.89 -0.26
C MET A 12 3.78 -3.70 -1.01
N GLY A 13 3.95 -2.59 -1.73
CA GLY A 13 5.23 -2.22 -2.35
C GLY A 13 6.35 -2.05 -1.32
N LEU A 14 6.05 -1.39 -0.18
CA LEU A 14 7.02 -1.23 0.91
C LEU A 14 7.40 -2.58 1.54
N LEU A 15 6.43 -3.47 1.77
CA LEU A 15 6.69 -4.80 2.32
C LEU A 15 7.48 -5.68 1.34
N ALA A 16 7.20 -5.60 0.04
CA ALA A 16 7.96 -6.29 -0.99
C ALA A 16 9.42 -5.80 -1.03
N ALA A 17 9.64 -4.48 -0.89
CA ALA A 17 10.98 -3.91 -0.81
C ALA A 17 11.72 -4.40 0.46
N ALA A 18 11.04 -4.41 1.63
CA ALA A 18 11.61 -4.94 2.87
C ALA A 18 12.04 -6.41 2.73
N LEU A 19 11.17 -7.23 2.14
CA LEU A 19 11.49 -8.65 1.89
C LEU A 19 12.69 -8.80 0.94
N GLY A 20 12.69 -8.05 -0.17
CA GLY A 20 13.78 -8.10 -1.15
C GLY A 20 15.13 -7.68 -0.54
N MET A 21 15.13 -6.62 0.27
CA MET A 21 16.34 -6.15 0.97
C MET A 21 16.82 -7.18 2.00
N GLY A 22 15.91 -7.75 2.80
CA GLY A 22 16.25 -8.79 3.77
C GLY A 22 16.83 -10.04 3.11
N LEU A 23 16.22 -10.51 2.03
CA LEU A 23 16.73 -11.65 1.26
C LEU A 23 18.10 -11.34 0.64
N ALA A 24 18.31 -10.15 0.11
CA ALA A 24 19.60 -9.73 -0.44
C ALA A 24 20.69 -9.63 0.63
N ALA A 25 20.33 -9.31 1.87
CA ALA A 25 21.24 -9.29 3.02
C ALA A 25 21.44 -10.67 3.67
N GLY A 26 20.74 -11.71 3.24
CA GLY A 26 20.76 -13.04 3.87
C GLY A 26 20.08 -13.07 5.25
N ASP A 27 19.20 -12.12 5.54
CA ASP A 27 18.51 -12.03 6.83
C ASP A 27 17.30 -12.98 6.85
N ILE A 28 17.43 -14.05 7.63
CA ILE A 28 16.37 -15.06 7.80
C ILE A 28 15.14 -14.48 8.51
N GLY A 29 15.31 -13.47 9.36
CA GLY A 29 14.24 -12.79 10.10
C GLY A 29 13.37 -11.88 9.22
N ALA A 30 13.77 -11.57 8.00
CA ALA A 30 13.03 -10.70 7.11
C ALA A 30 11.64 -11.26 6.76
N ALA A 31 11.54 -12.53 6.41
CA ALA A 31 10.28 -13.14 6.00
C ALA A 31 9.23 -13.19 7.13
N PRO A 32 9.54 -13.63 8.37
CA PRO A 32 8.63 -13.53 9.51
C PRO A 32 8.18 -12.11 9.82
N GLY A 33 9.09 -11.12 9.81
CA GLY A 33 8.78 -9.72 10.08
C GLY A 33 7.84 -9.12 9.04
N VAL A 34 8.10 -9.39 7.75
CA VAL A 34 7.22 -8.95 6.64
C VAL A 34 5.86 -9.64 6.71
N SER A 35 5.82 -10.96 6.99
CA SER A 35 4.56 -11.71 7.14
C SER A 35 3.71 -11.16 8.28
N PHE A 36 4.32 -10.86 9.43
CA PHE A 36 3.66 -10.23 10.57
C PHE A 36 3.05 -8.86 10.18
N SER A 37 3.83 -8.02 9.48
CA SER A 37 3.36 -6.72 9.02
C SER A 37 2.24 -6.83 7.99
N ALA A 38 2.31 -7.79 7.07
CA ALA A 38 1.27 -8.08 6.10
C ALA A 38 -0.03 -8.54 6.78
N ALA A 39 0.06 -9.45 7.77
CA ALA A 39 -1.08 -9.92 8.53
C ALA A 39 -1.78 -8.77 9.29
N HIS A 40 -1.01 -7.91 9.99
CA HIS A 40 -1.57 -6.71 10.61
C HIS A 40 -2.25 -5.80 9.58
N HIS A 41 -1.62 -5.57 8.42
CA HIS A 41 -2.18 -4.73 7.37
C HIS A 41 -3.53 -5.26 6.87
N VAL A 42 -3.66 -6.58 6.64
CA VAL A 42 -4.92 -7.22 6.21
C VAL A 42 -6.01 -7.05 7.26
N LEU A 43 -5.70 -7.30 8.55
CA LEU A 43 -6.65 -7.12 9.65
C LEU A 43 -7.13 -5.67 9.76
N ALA A 44 -6.19 -4.72 9.77
CA ALA A 44 -6.51 -3.30 9.90
C ALA A 44 -7.31 -2.78 8.70
N LYS A 45 -6.92 -3.15 7.47
CA LYS A 45 -7.66 -2.76 6.26
C LYS A 45 -9.04 -3.39 6.19
N GLY A 46 -9.17 -4.67 6.53
CA GLY A 46 -10.46 -5.34 6.61
C GLY A 46 -11.40 -4.63 7.59
N ALA A 47 -10.89 -4.27 8.79
CA ALA A 47 -11.65 -3.49 9.76
C ALA A 47 -12.08 -2.11 9.22
N LEU A 48 -11.20 -1.39 8.50
CA LEU A 48 -11.53 -0.07 7.94
C LEU A 48 -12.50 -0.15 6.76
N PHE A 49 -12.42 -1.19 5.92
CA PHE A 49 -13.41 -1.41 4.86
C PHE A 49 -14.80 -1.73 5.43
N LEU A 50 -14.87 -2.57 6.46
CA LEU A 50 -16.13 -2.84 7.15
C LEU A 50 -16.67 -1.60 7.88
N ALA A 51 -15.79 -0.76 8.46
CA ALA A 51 -16.17 0.49 9.09
C ALA A 51 -16.97 1.40 8.14
N ILE A 52 -16.68 1.40 6.83
CA ILE A 52 -17.45 2.18 5.84
C ILE A 52 -18.90 1.68 5.80
N GLY A 53 -19.11 0.36 5.72
CA GLY A 53 -20.46 -0.22 5.70
C GLY A 53 -21.21 0.02 7.01
N VAL A 54 -20.54 -0.18 8.15
CA VAL A 54 -21.12 0.03 9.47
C VAL A 54 -21.45 1.50 9.69
N SER A 55 -20.58 2.43 9.31
CA SER A 55 -20.83 3.87 9.45
C SER A 55 -21.98 4.35 8.58
N ALA A 56 -22.11 3.86 7.37
CA ALA A 56 -23.23 4.17 6.49
C ALA A 56 -24.59 3.73 7.09
N ALA A 57 -24.58 2.68 7.90
CA ALA A 57 -25.76 2.15 8.56
C ALA A 57 -25.95 2.64 10.01
N ALA A 58 -24.97 3.33 10.62
CA ALA A 58 -25.01 3.70 12.04
C ALA A 58 -25.88 4.92 12.39
N GLY A 59 -26.29 5.70 11.38
CA GLY A 59 -27.07 6.92 11.59
C GLY A 59 -26.35 7.95 12.48
N PRO A 60 -27.06 8.72 13.31
CA PRO A 60 -26.46 9.82 14.10
C PRO A 60 -25.53 9.37 15.23
N ARG A 61 -25.50 8.10 15.59
CA ARG A 61 -24.62 7.54 16.64
C ARG A 61 -23.30 7.04 16.09
N LEU A 62 -22.48 7.95 15.55
CA LEU A 62 -21.20 7.61 14.92
C LEU A 62 -20.06 7.28 15.89
N TRP A 63 -20.08 7.80 17.10
CA TRP A 63 -18.97 7.68 18.04
C TRP A 63 -18.52 6.23 18.32
N PRO A 64 -19.44 5.26 18.52
CA PRO A 64 -19.05 3.87 18.73
C PRO A 64 -18.32 3.24 17.53
N VAL A 65 -18.55 3.79 16.33
CA VAL A 65 -17.86 3.34 15.11
C VAL A 65 -16.59 4.15 14.88
N LEU A 66 -16.64 5.45 15.07
CA LEU A 66 -15.55 6.38 14.75
C LEU A 66 -14.34 6.17 15.66
N ILE A 67 -14.52 5.92 16.96
CA ILE A 67 -13.42 5.74 17.90
C ILE A 67 -12.56 4.49 17.55
N PRO A 68 -13.13 3.28 17.44
CA PRO A 68 -12.35 2.11 17.04
C PRO A 68 -11.75 2.24 15.62
N ALA A 69 -12.51 2.83 14.67
CA ALA A 69 -11.99 3.08 13.33
C ALA A 69 -10.81 4.06 13.35
N ALA A 70 -10.83 5.08 14.21
CA ALA A 70 -9.72 6.02 14.37
C ALA A 70 -8.48 5.34 14.98
N VAL A 71 -8.65 4.49 15.97
CA VAL A 71 -7.54 3.71 16.56
C VAL A 71 -6.88 2.82 15.52
N VAL A 72 -7.69 2.08 14.73
CA VAL A 72 -7.17 1.21 13.66
C VAL A 72 -6.52 2.03 12.55
N ALA A 73 -7.13 3.13 12.13
CA ALA A 73 -6.61 4.00 11.06
C ALA A 73 -5.28 4.67 11.47
N LEU A 74 -5.21 5.26 12.66
CA LEU A 74 -3.98 5.84 13.19
C LEU A 74 -2.93 4.76 13.48
N GLY A 75 -3.37 3.55 13.84
CA GLY A 75 -2.51 2.38 13.93
C GLY A 75 -1.78 2.10 12.64
N LEU A 76 -2.43 2.13 11.48
CA LEU A 76 -1.76 2.02 10.17
C LEU A 76 -0.74 3.15 9.94
N GLY A 77 -0.98 4.34 10.47
CA GLY A 77 0.00 5.42 10.52
C GLY A 77 1.24 5.10 11.36
N GLY A 78 1.11 4.19 12.32
CA GLY A 78 2.17 3.81 13.26
C GLY A 78 2.04 4.51 14.62
N LEU A 79 0.81 4.87 15.02
CA LEU A 79 0.56 5.45 16.34
C LEU A 79 1.18 4.58 17.44
N PRO A 80 1.91 5.17 18.42
CA PRO A 80 2.42 4.43 19.56
C PRO A 80 1.38 3.56 20.25
N LEU A 81 1.82 2.42 20.78
CA LEU A 81 0.96 1.45 21.47
C LEU A 81 -0.12 0.80 20.59
N THR A 82 0.01 0.85 19.26
CA THR A 82 -0.88 0.14 18.34
C THR A 82 -0.17 -0.98 17.61
N GLY A 83 -0.94 -1.91 17.04
CA GLY A 83 -0.39 -2.99 16.22
C GLY A 83 0.42 -2.52 15.02
N GLY A 84 0.09 -1.35 14.46
CA GLY A 84 0.84 -0.77 13.35
C GLY A 84 2.23 -0.27 13.73
N MET A 85 2.43 0.21 14.95
CA MET A 85 3.78 0.49 15.46
C MET A 85 4.61 -0.79 15.50
N LEU A 86 4.05 -1.88 16.05
CA LEU A 86 4.73 -3.17 16.12
C LEU A 86 5.04 -3.72 14.74
N ALA A 87 4.09 -3.61 13.81
CA ALA A 87 4.29 -4.01 12.41
C ALA A 87 5.43 -3.26 11.73
N LYS A 88 5.57 -1.96 11.99
CA LYS A 88 6.68 -1.16 11.46
C LYS A 88 8.01 -1.50 12.14
N LEU A 89 7.99 -1.79 13.44
CA LEU A 89 9.19 -2.23 14.16
C LEU A 89 9.70 -3.57 13.63
N ALA A 90 8.81 -4.52 13.32
CA ALA A 90 9.16 -5.84 12.82
C ALA A 90 9.89 -5.81 11.46
N VAL A 91 9.70 -4.76 10.64
CA VAL A 91 10.39 -4.58 9.35
C VAL A 91 11.44 -3.47 9.38
N LYS A 92 11.63 -2.80 10.51
CA LYS A 92 12.54 -1.63 10.60
C LYS A 92 14.00 -2.00 10.32
N THR A 93 14.43 -3.18 10.74
CA THR A 93 15.79 -3.68 10.53
C THR A 93 16.13 -3.86 9.05
N GLN A 94 15.11 -4.08 8.21
CA GLN A 94 15.28 -4.24 6.76
C GLN A 94 15.54 -2.91 6.06
N PHE A 95 15.08 -1.82 6.63
CA PHE A 95 15.32 -0.48 6.10
C PHE A 95 16.55 0.09 6.80
N SER A 96 17.71 -0.13 6.23
CA SER A 96 18.97 0.48 6.70
C SER A 96 18.84 2.01 6.78
N ASP A 97 19.73 2.65 7.55
CA ASP A 97 19.87 4.09 7.54
C ASP A 97 20.19 4.60 6.14
N GLY A 98 19.73 5.80 5.80
CA GLY A 98 19.93 6.40 4.48
C GLY A 98 18.63 6.65 3.72
N VAL A 99 18.69 6.62 2.40
CA VAL A 99 17.56 6.99 1.53
C VAL A 99 16.34 6.10 1.76
N VAL A 100 16.54 4.78 1.94
CA VAL A 100 15.43 3.84 2.12
C VAL A 100 14.74 4.03 3.46
N GLY A 101 15.51 4.24 4.54
CA GLY A 101 14.96 4.58 5.86
C GLY A 101 14.19 5.90 5.85
N ALA A 102 14.70 6.91 5.12
CA ALA A 102 14.00 8.17 4.93
C ALA A 102 12.68 7.98 4.17
N LEU A 103 12.65 7.17 3.10
CA LEU A 103 11.44 6.84 2.35
C LEU A 103 10.43 6.06 3.19
N ALA A 104 10.88 5.12 4.03
CA ALA A 104 10.03 4.41 4.96
C ALA A 104 9.38 5.36 5.98
N THR A 105 10.13 6.31 6.48
CA THR A 105 9.63 7.36 7.38
C THR A 105 8.62 8.28 6.68
N LEU A 106 8.93 8.72 5.47
CA LEU A 106 8.01 9.52 4.65
C LEU A 106 6.71 8.76 4.36
N SER A 107 6.80 7.44 4.10
CA SER A 107 5.63 6.56 3.96
C SER A 107 4.78 6.52 5.23
N ALA A 108 5.39 6.57 6.42
CA ALA A 108 4.65 6.63 7.69
C ALA A 108 3.89 7.96 7.84
N VAL A 109 4.53 9.09 7.50
CA VAL A 109 3.91 10.42 7.48
C VAL A 109 2.73 10.43 6.49
N ALA A 110 2.96 9.98 5.25
CA ALA A 110 1.95 9.94 4.21
C ALA A 110 0.76 9.02 4.60
N SER A 111 1.04 7.86 5.23
CA SER A 111 0.00 6.95 5.73
C SER A 111 -0.88 7.63 6.78
N THR A 112 -0.29 8.42 7.67
CA THR A 112 -1.03 9.18 8.69
C THR A 112 -1.94 10.23 8.04
N VAL A 113 -1.43 10.99 7.06
CA VAL A 113 -2.23 11.96 6.29
C VAL A 113 -3.41 11.28 5.60
N LEU A 114 -3.17 10.16 4.92
CA LEU A 114 -4.20 9.40 4.22
C LEU A 114 -5.27 8.85 5.18
N MET A 115 -4.86 8.34 6.34
CA MET A 115 -5.81 7.79 7.32
C MET A 115 -6.64 8.89 7.97
N LEU A 116 -6.07 10.04 8.27
CA LEU A 116 -6.82 11.19 8.76
C LEU A 116 -7.79 11.74 7.69
N HIS A 117 -7.36 11.77 6.43
CA HIS A 117 -8.25 12.11 5.32
C HIS A 117 -9.40 11.08 5.18
N PHE A 118 -9.10 9.79 5.30
CA PHE A 118 -10.11 8.74 5.31
C PHE A 118 -11.14 8.95 6.44
N LEU A 119 -10.70 9.20 7.67
CA LEU A 119 -11.59 9.46 8.81
C LEU A 119 -12.48 10.70 8.56
N ARG A 120 -11.91 11.76 8.01
CA ARG A 120 -12.69 12.94 7.61
C ARG A 120 -13.76 12.63 6.57
N CYS A 121 -13.42 11.81 5.56
CA CYS A 121 -14.38 11.36 4.56
C CYS A 121 -15.48 10.48 5.19
N LEU A 122 -15.10 9.61 6.13
CA LEU A 122 -16.03 8.74 6.84
C LEU A 122 -17.06 9.57 7.63
N VAL A 123 -16.60 10.58 8.39
CA VAL A 123 -17.47 11.51 9.12
C VAL A 123 -18.39 12.29 8.19
N ARG A 124 -17.86 12.80 7.07
CA ARG A 124 -18.65 13.56 6.11
C ARG A 124 -19.73 12.73 5.42
N ALA A 125 -19.41 11.49 5.06
CA ALA A 125 -20.35 10.59 4.40
C ALA A 125 -21.57 10.25 5.27
N THR A 126 -21.42 10.32 6.59
CA THR A 126 -22.49 9.97 7.54
C THR A 126 -23.32 11.17 8.04
N MET A 127 -22.88 12.39 7.78
CA MET A 127 -23.62 13.61 8.18
C MET A 127 -24.83 13.93 7.27
N GLY A 128 -24.97 13.25 6.12
CA GLY A 128 -25.95 13.60 5.09
C GLY A 128 -27.31 12.90 5.18
N ASP A 129 -27.38 11.69 5.69
CA ASP A 129 -28.61 10.88 5.64
C ASP A 129 -28.99 10.31 7.01
N ARG A 130 -30.29 10.40 7.35
CA ARG A 130 -30.88 9.67 8.47
C ARG A 130 -31.07 8.20 8.10
N ALA A 131 -29.98 7.44 8.03
CA ALA A 131 -30.07 6.00 7.85
C ALA A 131 -30.59 5.33 9.14
N PRO A 132 -31.36 4.23 9.04
CA PRO A 132 -31.70 3.41 10.20
C PRO A 132 -30.44 2.88 10.87
N ALA A 133 -30.53 2.57 12.18
CA ALA A 133 -29.40 2.03 12.93
C ALA A 133 -28.79 0.81 12.25
N ALA A 134 -27.46 0.73 12.28
CA ALA A 134 -26.73 -0.42 11.70
C ALA A 134 -27.25 -1.73 12.30
N PRO A 135 -27.55 -2.75 11.47
CA PRO A 135 -27.94 -4.04 11.98
C PRO A 135 -26.83 -4.62 12.86
N THR A 136 -27.21 -5.16 14.01
CA THR A 136 -26.27 -5.76 14.97
C THR A 136 -25.41 -6.85 14.31
N ALA A 137 -25.97 -7.54 13.33
CA ALA A 137 -25.27 -8.54 12.53
C ALA A 137 -24.01 -8.01 11.80
N LEU A 138 -23.96 -6.72 11.44
CA LEU A 138 -22.81 -6.08 10.81
C LEU A 138 -21.82 -5.50 11.86
N MET A 139 -22.35 -5.03 12.98
CA MET A 139 -21.55 -4.41 14.04
C MET A 139 -20.60 -5.40 14.71
N TRP A 140 -21.08 -6.60 15.04
CA TRP A 140 -20.26 -7.60 15.75
C TRP A 140 -19.05 -8.09 14.96
N PRO A 141 -19.17 -8.55 13.70
CA PRO A 141 -18.02 -8.95 12.90
C PRO A 141 -16.99 -7.83 12.76
N TRP A 142 -17.46 -6.58 12.60
CA TRP A 142 -16.59 -5.43 12.52
C TRP A 142 -15.83 -5.19 13.82
N LEU A 143 -16.50 -5.22 14.98
CA LEU A 143 -15.86 -5.03 16.28
C LEU A 143 -14.83 -6.13 16.57
N VAL A 144 -15.16 -7.37 16.24
CA VAL A 144 -14.21 -8.50 16.36
C VAL A 144 -12.96 -8.26 15.53
N LEU A 145 -13.13 -7.85 14.26
CA LEU A 145 -12.00 -7.59 13.38
C LEU A 145 -11.19 -6.37 13.81
N ALA A 146 -11.85 -5.29 14.26
CA ALA A 146 -11.19 -4.10 14.79
C ALA A 146 -10.41 -4.42 16.07
N SER A 147 -10.98 -5.22 16.98
CA SER A 147 -10.30 -5.69 18.19
C SER A 147 -9.12 -6.61 17.86
N ALA A 148 -9.29 -7.50 16.89
CA ALA A 148 -8.20 -8.36 16.41
C ALA A 148 -7.05 -7.55 15.79
N ALA A 149 -7.35 -6.50 15.02
CA ALA A 149 -6.34 -5.62 14.44
C ALA A 149 -5.48 -4.90 15.51
N VAL A 150 -6.03 -4.71 16.71
CA VAL A 150 -5.29 -4.13 17.85
C VAL A 150 -4.59 -5.20 18.68
N ALA A 151 -5.29 -6.27 19.05
CA ALA A 151 -4.81 -7.25 20.02
C ALA A 151 -3.83 -8.29 19.43
N VAL A 152 -4.13 -8.80 18.22
CA VAL A 152 -3.31 -9.86 17.60
C VAL A 152 -1.84 -9.45 17.42
N PRO A 153 -1.51 -8.22 16.98
CA PRO A 153 -0.11 -7.80 16.88
C PRO A 153 0.65 -7.86 18.22
N TRP A 154 0.01 -7.50 19.33
CA TRP A 154 0.65 -7.56 20.65
C TRP A 154 0.93 -8.98 21.10
N ILE A 155 0.05 -9.94 20.76
CA ILE A 155 0.21 -11.34 21.07
C ILE A 155 1.32 -11.98 20.23
N LEU A 156 1.38 -11.64 18.94
CA LEU A 156 2.30 -12.26 17.99
C LEU A 156 3.65 -11.56 17.90
N TYR A 157 3.78 -10.29 18.30
CA TYR A 157 5.05 -9.56 18.17
C TYR A 157 6.24 -10.25 18.88
N PRO A 158 6.09 -10.87 20.07
CA PRO A 158 7.19 -11.59 20.72
C PRO A 158 7.68 -12.83 19.95
N THR A 159 6.89 -13.33 18.98
CA THR A 159 7.29 -14.48 18.15
C THR A 159 8.10 -14.06 16.92
N THR A 160 8.22 -12.76 16.64
CA THR A 160 9.09 -12.24 15.59
C THR A 160 10.53 -12.14 16.10
N GLU A 161 11.50 -12.30 15.20
CA GLU A 161 12.91 -12.18 15.57
C GLU A 161 13.22 -10.78 16.12
N GLY A 162 13.81 -10.72 17.31
CA GLY A 162 14.09 -9.46 18.02
C GLY A 162 12.86 -8.77 18.61
N GLY A 163 11.67 -9.39 18.54
CA GLY A 163 10.41 -8.86 19.08
C GLY A 163 10.39 -8.88 20.61
N SER A 164 10.73 -7.76 21.25
CA SER A 164 10.60 -7.58 22.70
C SER A 164 9.56 -6.52 23.02
N LEU A 165 8.54 -6.91 23.79
CA LEU A 165 7.51 -5.94 24.24
C LEU A 165 8.12 -4.83 25.09
N LEU A 166 9.14 -5.14 25.89
CA LEU A 166 9.80 -4.14 26.72
C LEU A 166 10.53 -3.08 25.87
N SER A 167 11.21 -3.50 24.81
CA SER A 167 11.85 -2.57 23.87
C SER A 167 10.83 -1.78 23.04
N ALA A 168 9.69 -2.39 22.73
CA ALA A 168 8.62 -1.72 21.99
C ALA A 168 7.97 -0.59 22.80
N VAL A 169 7.84 -0.72 24.14
CA VAL A 169 7.30 0.32 25.01
C VAL A 169 8.35 1.28 25.55
N ALA A 170 9.62 1.12 25.18
CA ALA A 170 10.68 2.02 25.61
C ALA A 170 10.41 3.45 25.12
N PRO A 171 10.69 4.49 25.94
CA PRO A 171 10.39 5.90 25.57
C PRO A 171 11.00 6.33 24.24
N ALA A 172 12.22 5.90 23.93
CA ALA A 172 12.87 6.20 22.66
C ALA A 172 12.15 5.59 21.46
N THR A 173 11.66 4.36 21.61
CA THR A 173 10.88 3.66 20.57
C THR A 173 9.52 4.34 20.36
N LEU A 174 8.85 4.67 21.46
CA LEU A 174 7.56 5.39 21.40
C LEU A 174 7.72 6.76 20.75
N TRP A 175 8.79 7.50 21.07
CA TRP A 175 9.09 8.78 20.43
C TRP A 175 9.38 8.61 18.94
N SER A 176 10.20 7.63 18.56
CA SER A 176 10.52 7.35 17.15
C SER A 176 9.28 6.98 16.32
N ALA A 177 8.26 6.39 16.93
CA ALA A 177 6.98 6.09 16.28
C ALA A 177 6.04 7.31 16.28
N LEU A 178 6.09 8.16 17.31
CA LEU A 178 5.16 9.26 17.49
C LEU A 178 5.42 10.43 16.56
N TRP A 179 6.69 10.85 16.40
CA TRP A 179 7.00 12.06 15.65
C TRP A 179 6.57 12.03 14.17
N PRO A 180 6.64 10.88 13.40
CA PRO A 180 6.11 10.84 12.05
C PRO A 180 4.58 10.97 12.00
N VAL A 181 3.89 10.45 13.03
CA VAL A 181 2.43 10.57 13.16
C VAL A 181 2.06 12.02 13.45
N LEU A 182 2.78 12.70 14.34
CA LEU A 182 2.57 14.14 14.62
C LEU A 182 2.82 14.99 13.39
N LEU A 183 3.91 14.74 12.66
CA LEU A 183 4.19 15.44 11.41
C LEU A 183 3.11 15.20 10.36
N GLY A 184 2.65 13.96 10.22
CA GLY A 184 1.54 13.61 9.34
C GLY A 184 0.23 14.29 9.74
N ALA A 185 -0.05 14.37 11.03
CA ALA A 185 -1.23 15.07 11.55
C ALA A 185 -1.16 16.58 11.29
N LEU A 186 -0.03 17.21 11.54
CA LEU A 186 0.20 18.62 11.22
C LEU A 186 0.02 18.90 9.73
N LEU A 187 0.59 18.04 8.88
CA LEU A 187 0.47 18.15 7.43
C LEU A 187 -0.99 17.95 6.98
N ALA A 188 -1.72 17.02 7.59
CA ALA A 188 -3.14 16.81 7.30
C ALA A 188 -3.98 18.06 7.65
N VAL A 189 -3.75 18.65 8.83
CA VAL A 189 -4.42 19.89 9.25
C VAL A 189 -4.08 21.03 8.30
N TRP A 190 -2.81 21.16 7.92
CA TRP A 190 -2.36 22.16 6.95
C TRP A 190 -3.04 21.99 5.59
N LEU A 191 -3.09 20.76 5.06
CA LEU A 191 -3.78 20.43 3.82
C LEU A 191 -5.30 20.69 3.91
N TRP A 192 -5.92 20.47 5.07
CA TRP A 192 -7.35 20.77 5.25
C TRP A 192 -7.64 22.27 5.25
N ARG A 193 -6.67 23.06 5.69
CA ARG A 193 -6.82 24.53 5.80
C ARG A 193 -6.50 25.25 4.49
N TRP A 194 -5.52 24.73 3.74
CA TRP A 194 -4.92 25.43 2.60
C TRP A 194 -4.96 24.60 1.30
N GLY A 195 -5.44 23.36 1.35
CA GLY A 195 -5.41 22.42 0.21
C GLY A 195 -6.22 22.89 -1.00
N ASP A 196 -7.25 23.74 -0.79
CA ASP A 196 -8.03 24.33 -1.89
C ASP A 196 -7.20 25.26 -2.80
N ARG A 197 -6.03 25.72 -2.31
CA ARG A 197 -5.07 26.54 -3.06
C ARG A 197 -4.06 25.72 -3.87
N LEU A 198 -3.99 24.42 -3.63
CA LEU A 198 -3.10 23.52 -4.35
C LEU A 198 -3.73 23.11 -5.69
N PRO A 199 -2.92 22.93 -6.75
CA PRO A 199 -3.42 22.39 -8.01
C PRO A 199 -4.03 21.02 -7.77
N ARG A 200 -5.25 20.82 -8.29
CA ARG A 200 -5.93 19.53 -8.20
C ARG A 200 -5.29 18.59 -9.21
N LEU A 201 -4.64 17.55 -8.71
CA LEU A 201 -4.21 16.44 -9.56
C LEU A 201 -5.44 15.60 -9.93
N PRO A 202 -5.68 15.34 -11.23
CA PRO A 202 -6.81 14.51 -11.64
C PRO A 202 -6.67 13.09 -11.06
N ALA A 203 -7.78 12.52 -10.60
CA ALA A 203 -7.81 11.16 -10.11
C ALA A 203 -7.41 10.19 -11.25
N GLY A 204 -6.40 9.37 -11.05
CA GLY A 204 -5.93 8.43 -12.05
C GLY A 204 -4.80 8.95 -12.94
N ASP A 205 -4.07 9.98 -12.53
CA ASP A 205 -3.01 10.63 -13.31
C ASP A 205 -1.97 9.63 -13.86
N VAL A 206 -1.57 8.63 -13.07
CA VAL A 206 -0.67 7.55 -13.53
C VAL A 206 -1.34 6.66 -14.59
N VAL A 207 -2.64 6.41 -14.46
CA VAL A 207 -3.42 5.63 -15.44
C VAL A 207 -3.54 6.42 -16.74
N VAL A 208 -3.76 7.74 -16.68
CA VAL A 208 -3.83 8.62 -17.85
C VAL A 208 -2.49 8.63 -18.61
N VAL A 209 -1.37 8.71 -17.90
CA VAL A 209 -0.03 8.58 -18.50
C VAL A 209 0.17 7.18 -19.09
N GLY A 210 -0.24 6.14 -18.37
CA GLY A 210 -0.23 4.75 -18.85
C GLY A 210 -1.09 4.57 -20.10
N GLU A 211 -2.31 5.09 -20.12
CA GLU A 211 -3.19 5.06 -21.29
C GLU A 211 -2.61 5.85 -22.47
N ALA A 212 -1.96 6.97 -22.22
CA ALA A 212 -1.29 7.73 -23.27
C ALA A 212 -0.12 6.94 -23.88
N ALA A 213 0.68 6.28 -23.03
CA ALA A 213 1.77 5.41 -23.46
C ALA A 213 1.25 4.18 -24.24
N VAL A 214 0.19 3.53 -23.77
CA VAL A 214 -0.46 2.40 -24.47
C VAL A 214 -1.01 2.88 -25.82
N ARG A 215 -1.72 4.02 -25.87
CA ARG A 215 -2.23 4.58 -27.12
C ARG A 215 -1.11 4.90 -28.11
N ALA A 216 0.02 5.41 -27.62
CA ALA A 216 1.20 5.64 -28.46
C ALA A 216 1.86 4.35 -28.95
N ALA A 217 1.77 3.26 -28.16
CA ALA A 217 2.34 1.95 -28.53
C ALA A 217 1.45 1.12 -29.47
N VAL A 218 0.13 1.34 -29.49
CA VAL A 218 -0.82 0.60 -30.36
C VAL A 218 -0.41 0.62 -31.84
N PRO A 219 -0.01 1.77 -32.45
CA PRO A 219 0.43 1.76 -33.86
C PRO A 219 1.65 0.90 -34.11
N TRP A 220 2.58 0.86 -33.15
CA TRP A 220 3.78 0.02 -33.20
C TRP A 220 3.44 -1.46 -33.11
N GLY A 221 2.53 -1.83 -32.21
CA GLY A 221 2.00 -3.20 -32.10
C GLY A 221 1.36 -3.66 -33.43
N ALA A 222 0.50 -2.84 -34.01
CA ALA A 222 -0.12 -3.09 -35.29
C ALA A 222 0.87 -3.14 -36.47
N ALA A 223 1.97 -2.38 -36.39
CA ALA A 223 3.04 -2.44 -37.38
C ALA A 223 3.83 -3.76 -37.27
N ILE A 224 4.15 -4.18 -36.04
CA ILE A 224 4.84 -5.44 -35.76
C ILE A 224 3.98 -6.64 -36.20
N GLU A 225 2.68 -6.61 -35.88
CA GLU A 225 1.75 -7.67 -36.28
C GLU A 225 1.61 -7.78 -37.80
N ARG A 226 1.57 -6.65 -38.50
CA ARG A 226 1.61 -6.62 -39.97
C ARG A 226 2.91 -7.18 -40.52
N ALA A 227 4.06 -6.77 -39.94
CA ALA A 227 5.35 -7.30 -40.34
C ALA A 227 5.46 -8.80 -40.11
N ASP A 228 5.01 -9.30 -38.95
CA ASP A 228 4.93 -10.74 -38.66
C ASP A 228 4.02 -11.47 -39.66
N GLY A 229 2.87 -10.88 -40.00
CA GLY A 229 1.96 -11.41 -41.04
C GLY A 229 2.60 -11.51 -42.43
N TYR A 230 3.42 -10.52 -42.81
CA TYR A 230 4.19 -10.58 -44.07
C TYR A 230 5.31 -11.62 -44.01
N LEU A 231 6.02 -11.72 -42.90
CA LEU A 231 7.13 -12.66 -42.72
C LEU A 231 6.66 -14.13 -42.70
N ARG A 232 5.44 -14.39 -42.28
CA ARG A 232 4.81 -15.72 -42.28
C ARG A 232 4.31 -16.19 -43.66
N GLN A 233 4.25 -15.27 -44.65
CA GLN A 233 3.91 -15.67 -46.01
C GLN A 233 4.99 -16.53 -46.63
N TRP A 234 4.62 -17.68 -47.19
CA TRP A 234 5.54 -18.64 -47.81
C TRP A 234 6.61 -18.02 -48.73
N PRO A 235 6.30 -17.04 -49.63
CA PRO A 235 7.29 -16.44 -50.49
C PRO A 235 8.35 -15.64 -49.72
N MET A 236 7.96 -14.93 -48.66
CA MET A 236 8.87 -14.11 -47.84
C MET A 236 9.71 -14.96 -46.91
N ALA A 237 9.12 -15.99 -46.30
CA ALA A 237 9.88 -16.95 -45.50
C ALA A 237 10.94 -17.68 -46.32
N SER A 238 10.60 -18.05 -47.57
CA SER A 238 11.54 -18.71 -48.50
C SER A 238 12.68 -17.76 -48.93
N LEU A 239 12.37 -16.50 -49.22
CA LEU A 239 13.39 -15.50 -49.55
C LEU A 239 14.33 -15.20 -48.38
N LEU A 240 13.81 -15.10 -47.17
CA LEU A 240 14.62 -14.92 -45.96
C LEU A 240 15.54 -16.12 -45.71
N LEU A 241 15.03 -17.34 -45.86
CA LEU A 241 15.82 -18.55 -45.71
C LEU A 241 16.92 -18.60 -46.77
N LEU A 242 16.61 -18.29 -48.03
CA LEU A 242 17.57 -18.26 -49.12
C LEU A 242 18.68 -17.21 -48.86
N THR A 243 18.29 -16.02 -48.42
CA THR A 243 19.25 -14.95 -48.09
C THR A 243 20.16 -15.37 -46.94
N LEU A 244 19.60 -15.99 -45.90
CA LEU A 244 20.39 -16.51 -44.77
C LEU A 244 21.40 -17.58 -45.23
N VAL A 245 20.97 -18.51 -46.07
CA VAL A 245 21.83 -19.57 -46.62
C VAL A 245 22.95 -18.98 -47.49
N ILE A 246 22.64 -17.96 -48.30
CA ILE A 246 23.64 -17.28 -49.13
C ILE A 246 24.68 -16.56 -48.24
N ILE A 247 24.22 -15.84 -47.21
CA ILE A 247 25.14 -15.13 -46.29
C ILE A 247 26.02 -16.13 -45.53
N LEU A 248 25.43 -17.20 -45.00
CA LEU A 248 26.21 -18.24 -44.31
C LEU A 248 27.20 -18.94 -45.25
N GLY A 249 26.79 -19.25 -46.48
CA GLY A 249 27.64 -19.83 -47.50
C GLY A 249 28.80 -18.93 -47.89
N ALA A 250 28.54 -17.62 -48.05
CA ALA A 250 29.57 -16.63 -48.31
C ALA A 250 30.56 -16.48 -47.13
N MET A 251 30.06 -16.49 -45.89
CA MET A 251 30.92 -16.44 -44.70
C MET A 251 31.82 -17.69 -44.56
N LEU A 252 31.32 -18.87 -44.93
CA LEU A 252 32.08 -20.10 -44.90
C LEU A 252 33.09 -20.21 -46.08
N ALA A 253 32.83 -19.52 -47.18
CA ALA A 253 33.72 -19.55 -48.34
C ALA A 253 34.88 -18.52 -48.24
N TRP A 254 34.73 -17.49 -47.41
CA TRP A 254 35.70 -16.39 -47.25
C TRP A 254 36.34 -16.33 -45.84
N GLY A 255 35.97 -17.21 -44.90
CA GLY A 255 36.63 -17.45 -43.62
C GLY A 255 37.44 -18.69 -43.63
#